data_bb41eab4f32647ce5fb50278ee0e39e8
#
_entry.id   bb41eab4f32647ce5fb50278ee0e39e8
#
_cell.length_a   1.000
_cell.length_b   1.000
_cell.length_c   1.000
_cell.angle_alpha   90.00
_cell.angle_beta   90.00
_cell.angle_gamma   90.00
#
_symmetry.space_group_name_H-M   'P 1'
#
loop_
_entity.id
_entity.type
_entity.pdbx_description
1 polymer ?
#
loop_
_entity_poly.entity_id
_entity_poly.type
_entity_poly.pdbx_seq_one_letter_code
_entity_poly.pdbx_strand_id
1 'polypeptide(L)'
;MQKTDFWHETLEDSINLIAKLPVLAATIHNNLWRDHVVPCPPDPDKDWSQNFALMLGYEEPQFAELLRLFLTIHADHEGGNVSAHTVHLVGSALADPYLAVCAGYCGLAGPLHGLASQEVLTFLDKMLEVVGEEPSDAQVEGYIEELLAKGRVVPGCGHAVLRRTDPRFTCQQQFGLKHMPEDLTFKAAGQLYKIAPQVNSAH
;
A
#
# COMPACT_ATOMS: atom_id res chain seq x y z
N MET A 1 -11.81 19.84 -30.26
CA MET A 1 -12.61 19.59 -29.05
C MET A 1 -12.80 20.91 -28.33
N GLN A 2 -14.03 21.25 -27.92
CA GLN A 2 -14.25 22.46 -27.10
C GLN A 2 -13.81 22.18 -25.66
N LYS A 3 -13.33 23.20 -24.98
CA LYS A 3 -12.85 23.06 -23.58
C LYS A 3 -13.94 22.52 -22.64
N THR A 4 -15.21 22.78 -22.96
CA THR A 4 -16.39 22.28 -22.22
C THR A 4 -16.60 20.77 -22.32
N ASP A 5 -16.05 20.12 -23.35
CA ASP A 5 -16.28 18.70 -23.63
C ASP A 5 -15.12 17.81 -23.20
N PHE A 6 -14.03 18.44 -22.72
CA PHE A 6 -12.80 17.75 -22.30
C PHE A 6 -13.04 16.69 -21.21
N TRP A 7 -14.02 16.92 -20.34
CA TRP A 7 -14.31 16.00 -19.24
C TRP A 7 -14.83 14.62 -19.72
N HIS A 8 -15.51 14.55 -20.87
CA HIS A 8 -16.00 13.27 -21.41
C HIS A 8 -14.84 12.34 -21.75
N GLU A 9 -13.87 12.84 -22.53
CA GLU A 9 -12.67 12.08 -22.91
C GLU A 9 -11.84 11.74 -21.67
N THR A 10 -11.71 12.70 -20.75
CA THR A 10 -11.00 12.47 -19.48
C THR A 10 -11.63 11.37 -18.64
N LEU A 11 -12.98 11.32 -18.57
CA LEU A 11 -13.70 10.27 -17.85
C LEU A 11 -13.47 8.90 -18.51
N GLU A 12 -13.60 8.82 -19.84
CA GLU A 12 -13.40 7.58 -20.59
C GLU A 12 -11.97 7.07 -20.45
N ASP A 13 -10.97 7.92 -20.61
CA ASP A 13 -9.57 7.58 -20.42
C ASP A 13 -9.27 7.14 -18.98
N SER A 14 -9.87 7.78 -17.98
CA SER A 14 -9.71 7.41 -16.58
C SER A 14 -10.28 6.02 -16.30
N ILE A 15 -11.46 5.69 -16.82
CA ILE A 15 -12.07 4.36 -16.70
C ILE A 15 -11.20 3.31 -17.40
N ASN A 16 -10.73 3.61 -18.61
CA ASN A 16 -9.84 2.73 -19.36
C ASN A 16 -8.50 2.48 -18.63
N LEU A 17 -7.95 3.52 -18.01
CA LEU A 17 -6.73 3.40 -17.21
C LEU A 17 -6.95 2.50 -16.01
N ILE A 18 -8.01 2.71 -15.22
CA ILE A 18 -8.37 1.88 -14.08
C ILE A 18 -8.54 0.41 -14.50
N ALA A 19 -9.18 0.15 -15.63
CA ALA A 19 -9.38 -1.20 -16.15
C ALA A 19 -8.06 -1.90 -16.56
N LYS A 20 -7.05 -1.15 -17.01
CA LYS A 20 -5.76 -1.69 -17.47
C LYS A 20 -4.74 -1.88 -16.33
N LEU A 21 -4.85 -1.11 -15.25
CA LEU A 21 -3.88 -1.14 -14.14
C LEU A 21 -3.66 -2.52 -13.52
N PRO A 22 -4.67 -3.38 -13.30
CA PRO A 22 -4.46 -4.71 -12.74
C PRO A 22 -3.52 -5.57 -13.59
N VAL A 23 -3.72 -5.57 -14.91
CA VAL A 23 -2.87 -6.34 -15.83
C VAL A 23 -1.43 -5.82 -15.80
N LEU A 24 -1.26 -4.48 -15.80
CA LEU A 24 0.07 -3.86 -15.73
C LEU A 24 0.76 -4.20 -14.41
N ALA A 25 0.08 -4.03 -13.27
CA ALA A 25 0.62 -4.34 -11.95
C ALA A 25 0.97 -5.82 -11.81
N ALA A 26 0.09 -6.72 -12.26
CA ALA A 26 0.34 -8.15 -12.25
C ALA A 26 1.50 -8.54 -13.18
N THR A 27 1.64 -7.89 -14.34
CA THR A 27 2.78 -8.13 -15.23
C THR A 27 4.10 -7.74 -14.56
N ILE A 28 4.15 -6.58 -13.90
CA ILE A 28 5.34 -6.14 -13.15
C ILE A 28 5.66 -7.13 -12.02
N HIS A 29 4.65 -7.50 -11.23
CA HIS A 29 4.81 -8.48 -10.15
C HIS A 29 5.34 -9.83 -10.67
N ASN A 30 4.74 -10.37 -11.72
CA ASN A 30 5.13 -11.66 -12.27
C ASN A 30 6.52 -11.62 -12.89
N ASN A 31 6.93 -10.49 -13.46
CA ASN A 31 8.30 -10.32 -13.97
C ASN A 31 9.34 -10.30 -12.85
N LEU A 32 8.99 -9.79 -11.67
CA LEU A 32 9.91 -9.68 -10.54
C LEU A 32 9.98 -10.97 -9.68
N TRP A 33 8.85 -11.66 -9.51
CA TRP A 33 8.73 -12.74 -8.52
C TRP A 33 8.17 -14.06 -9.02
N ARG A 34 7.77 -14.14 -10.30
CA ARG A 34 7.13 -15.34 -10.87
C ARG A 34 7.65 -15.71 -12.26
N ASP A 35 8.93 -15.62 -12.50
CA ASP A 35 9.60 -16.06 -13.72
C ASP A 35 8.90 -15.62 -15.02
N HIS A 36 8.41 -14.37 -15.06
CA HIS A 36 7.73 -13.77 -16.21
C HIS A 36 6.42 -14.47 -16.62
N VAL A 37 5.72 -15.09 -15.70
CA VAL A 37 4.39 -15.68 -15.99
C VAL A 37 3.44 -14.62 -16.51
N VAL A 38 2.83 -14.86 -17.66
CA VAL A 38 1.85 -13.93 -18.24
C VAL A 38 0.58 -13.95 -17.37
N PRO A 39 0.06 -12.79 -16.97
CA PRO A 39 -1.21 -12.72 -16.23
C PRO A 39 -2.34 -13.39 -17.00
N CYS A 40 -3.21 -14.12 -16.31
CA CYS A 40 -4.40 -14.69 -16.94
C CYS A 40 -5.32 -13.59 -17.47
N PRO A 41 -6.08 -13.83 -18.56
CA PRO A 41 -7.08 -12.89 -19.03
C PRO A 41 -8.18 -12.71 -17.97
N PRO A 42 -8.82 -11.51 -17.91
CA PRO A 42 -9.90 -11.27 -16.97
C PRO A 42 -11.12 -12.17 -17.28
N ASP A 43 -11.71 -12.72 -16.24
CA ASP A 43 -12.94 -13.49 -16.26
C ASP A 43 -14.12 -12.53 -16.03
N PRO A 44 -15.08 -12.42 -16.97
CA PRO A 44 -16.21 -11.51 -16.85
C PRO A 44 -17.19 -11.86 -15.71
N ASP A 45 -17.15 -13.10 -15.22
CA ASP A 45 -17.99 -13.55 -14.11
C ASP A 45 -17.39 -13.25 -12.74
N LYS A 46 -16.19 -12.67 -12.70
CA LYS A 46 -15.48 -12.28 -11.48
C LYS A 46 -15.37 -10.77 -11.33
N ASP A 47 -15.39 -10.31 -10.09
CA ASP A 47 -15.16 -8.91 -9.82
C ASP A 47 -13.68 -8.50 -10.03
N TRP A 48 -13.42 -7.21 -9.95
CA TRP A 48 -12.11 -6.63 -10.20
C TRP A 48 -11.03 -7.20 -9.25
N SER A 49 -11.35 -7.38 -7.96
CA SER A 49 -10.41 -7.90 -6.95
C SER A 49 -10.08 -9.37 -7.16
N GLN A 50 -11.09 -10.18 -7.51
CA GLN A 50 -10.90 -11.59 -7.85
C GLN A 50 -10.04 -11.75 -9.10
N ASN A 51 -10.31 -10.98 -10.15
CA ASN A 51 -9.49 -10.99 -11.36
C ASN A 51 -8.05 -10.58 -11.04
N PHE A 52 -7.85 -9.53 -10.25
CA PHE A 52 -6.51 -9.10 -9.88
C PHE A 52 -5.75 -10.15 -9.06
N ALA A 53 -6.41 -10.80 -8.08
CA ALA A 53 -5.82 -11.91 -7.32
C ALA A 53 -5.32 -13.02 -8.25
N LEU A 54 -6.16 -13.46 -9.19
CA LEU A 54 -5.80 -14.51 -10.17
C LEU A 54 -4.65 -14.08 -11.09
N MET A 55 -4.62 -12.83 -11.53
CA MET A 55 -3.52 -12.29 -12.34
C MET A 55 -2.19 -12.28 -11.59
N LEU A 56 -2.22 -12.07 -10.27
CA LEU A 56 -1.08 -12.18 -9.37
C LEU A 56 -0.72 -13.65 -9.07
N GLY A 57 -1.61 -14.61 -9.38
CA GLY A 57 -1.44 -16.03 -9.18
C GLY A 57 -1.92 -16.58 -7.85
N TYR A 58 -2.84 -15.89 -7.21
CA TYR A 58 -3.48 -16.32 -5.97
C TYR A 58 -4.93 -16.72 -6.25
N GLU A 59 -5.26 -17.96 -5.88
CA GLU A 59 -6.60 -18.53 -6.08
C GLU A 59 -7.43 -18.57 -4.79
N GLU A 60 -6.80 -18.32 -3.65
CA GLU A 60 -7.42 -18.37 -2.34
C GLU A 60 -8.49 -17.27 -2.21
N PRO A 61 -9.74 -17.66 -1.87
CA PRO A 61 -10.83 -16.67 -1.70
C PRO A 61 -10.52 -15.58 -0.67
N GLN A 62 -9.76 -15.90 0.38
CA GLN A 62 -9.36 -14.96 1.42
C GLN A 62 -8.44 -13.86 0.87
N PHE A 63 -7.57 -14.18 -0.09
CA PHE A 63 -6.71 -13.18 -0.71
C PHE A 63 -7.52 -12.21 -1.58
N ALA A 64 -8.51 -12.71 -2.33
CA ALA A 64 -9.44 -11.85 -3.08
C ALA A 64 -10.25 -10.93 -2.15
N GLU A 65 -10.69 -11.44 -0.98
CA GLU A 65 -11.36 -10.63 0.04
C GLU A 65 -10.44 -9.56 0.64
N LEU A 66 -9.17 -9.88 0.91
CA LEU A 66 -8.17 -8.91 1.36
C LEU A 66 -7.99 -7.79 0.33
N LEU A 67 -7.84 -8.13 -0.95
CA LEU A 67 -7.73 -7.14 -2.02
C LEU A 67 -9.01 -6.29 -2.14
N ARG A 68 -10.19 -6.89 -1.99
CA ARG A 68 -11.46 -6.17 -2.02
C ARG A 68 -11.55 -5.16 -0.87
N LEU A 69 -11.18 -5.58 0.34
CA LEU A 69 -11.09 -4.69 1.49
C LEU A 69 -10.08 -3.57 1.23
N PHE A 70 -8.86 -3.91 0.81
CA PHE A 70 -7.78 -2.95 0.55
C PHE A 70 -8.20 -1.90 -0.47
N LEU A 71 -8.76 -2.31 -1.61
CA LEU A 71 -9.19 -1.40 -2.67
C LEU A 71 -10.36 -0.52 -2.22
N THR A 72 -11.31 -1.08 -1.48
CA THR A 72 -12.47 -0.32 -0.97
C THR A 72 -12.03 0.81 -0.04
N ILE A 73 -11.14 0.52 0.94
CA ILE A 73 -10.69 1.52 1.90
C ILE A 73 -9.68 2.52 1.34
N HIS A 74 -9.18 2.30 0.11
CA HIS A 74 -8.28 3.21 -0.60
C HIS A 74 -8.91 3.85 -1.85
N ALA A 75 -10.17 3.54 -2.16
CA ALA A 75 -10.86 4.06 -3.35
C ALA A 75 -11.15 5.56 -3.27
N ASP A 76 -11.30 6.09 -2.07
CA ASP A 76 -11.50 7.52 -1.81
C ASP A 76 -10.41 8.02 -0.85
N HIS A 77 -9.63 8.97 -1.32
CA HIS A 77 -8.58 9.62 -0.56
C HIS A 77 -8.59 11.11 -0.89
N GLU A 78 -8.33 11.94 0.12
CA GLU A 78 -8.26 13.38 -0.07
C GLU A 78 -7.16 13.76 -1.11
N GLY A 79 -7.37 14.88 -1.81
CA GLY A 79 -6.49 15.31 -2.91
C GLY A 79 -5.19 16.02 -2.49
N GLY A 80 -4.92 16.16 -1.19
CA GLY A 80 -3.81 16.95 -0.66
C GLY A 80 -2.47 16.23 -0.57
N ASN A 81 -2.43 14.91 -0.73
CA ASN A 81 -1.16 14.17 -0.75
C ASN A 81 -0.37 14.43 -2.05
N VAL A 82 0.94 14.16 -2.03
CA VAL A 82 1.85 14.51 -3.13
C VAL A 82 1.41 13.94 -4.48
N SER A 83 1.04 12.66 -4.55
CA SER A 83 0.65 12.05 -5.83
C SER A 83 -0.67 12.60 -6.36
N ALA A 84 -1.71 12.65 -5.55
CA ALA A 84 -3.02 13.19 -5.96
C ALA A 84 -2.92 14.68 -6.32
N HIS A 85 -2.20 15.47 -5.55
CA HIS A 85 -1.99 16.89 -5.84
C HIS A 85 -1.24 17.10 -7.17
N THR A 86 -0.23 16.27 -7.44
CA THR A 86 0.51 16.29 -8.71
C THR A 86 -0.40 15.95 -9.89
N VAL A 87 -1.26 14.91 -9.76
CA VAL A 87 -2.25 14.58 -10.80
C VAL A 87 -3.17 15.77 -11.08
N HIS A 88 -3.69 16.40 -10.04
CA HIS A 88 -4.54 17.60 -10.19
C HIS A 88 -3.79 18.76 -10.85
N LEU A 89 -2.54 18.99 -10.42
CA LEU A 89 -1.71 20.07 -10.96
C LEU A 89 -1.46 19.88 -12.47
N VAL A 90 -1.03 18.71 -12.87
CA VAL A 90 -0.77 18.38 -14.29
C VAL A 90 -2.07 18.39 -15.10
N GLY A 91 -3.14 17.79 -14.58
CA GLY A 91 -4.46 17.78 -15.22
C GLY A 91 -5.06 19.18 -15.37
N SER A 92 -4.75 20.13 -14.49
CA SER A 92 -5.23 21.52 -14.60
C SER A 92 -4.73 22.24 -15.86
N ALA A 93 -3.62 21.76 -16.44
CA ALA A 93 -3.10 22.23 -17.71
C ALA A 93 -3.76 21.54 -18.93
N LEU A 94 -4.81 20.74 -18.73
CA LEU A 94 -5.49 19.91 -19.72
C LEU A 94 -4.58 18.83 -20.34
N ALA A 95 -3.59 18.34 -19.59
CA ALA A 95 -2.90 17.12 -19.93
C ALA A 95 -3.86 15.92 -19.81
N ASP A 96 -3.66 14.91 -20.64
CA ASP A 96 -4.48 13.70 -20.58
C ASP A 96 -4.27 12.92 -19.25
N PRO A 97 -5.23 12.05 -18.86
CA PRO A 97 -5.13 11.30 -17.60
C PRO A 97 -3.90 10.40 -17.49
N TYR A 98 -3.39 9.85 -18.60
CA TYR A 98 -2.21 8.97 -18.56
C TYR A 98 -0.96 9.75 -18.15
N LEU A 99 -0.74 10.93 -18.74
CA LEU A 99 0.37 11.81 -18.38
C LEU A 99 0.23 12.34 -16.96
N ALA A 100 -0.97 12.73 -16.55
CA ALA A 100 -1.24 13.24 -15.21
C ALA A 100 -0.97 12.16 -14.14
N VAL A 101 -1.44 10.94 -14.36
CA VAL A 101 -1.22 9.80 -13.44
C VAL A 101 0.25 9.36 -13.42
N CYS A 102 0.94 9.35 -14.58
CA CYS A 102 2.39 9.09 -14.62
C CYS A 102 3.17 10.09 -13.75
N ALA A 103 2.83 11.38 -13.82
CA ALA A 103 3.43 12.39 -12.96
C ALA A 103 3.13 12.14 -11.47
N GLY A 104 1.90 11.72 -11.15
CA GLY A 104 1.50 11.32 -9.81
C GLY A 104 2.31 10.13 -9.28
N TYR A 105 2.57 9.12 -10.10
CA TYR A 105 3.43 7.98 -9.72
C TYR A 105 4.86 8.38 -9.42
N CYS A 106 5.41 9.39 -10.08
CA CYS A 106 6.72 9.92 -9.72
C CYS A 106 6.75 10.45 -8.27
N GLY A 107 5.69 11.12 -7.85
CA GLY A 107 5.53 11.57 -6.45
C GLY A 107 5.27 10.39 -5.49
N LEU A 108 4.46 9.40 -5.92
CA LEU A 108 4.13 8.23 -5.12
C LEU A 108 5.36 7.38 -4.80
N ALA A 109 6.36 7.34 -5.67
CA ALA A 109 7.60 6.59 -5.48
C ALA A 109 8.50 7.15 -4.37
N GLY A 110 8.18 8.31 -3.78
CA GLY A 110 8.97 8.92 -2.71
C GLY A 110 8.85 8.15 -1.37
N PRO A 111 9.96 8.07 -0.59
CA PRO A 111 10.00 7.33 0.69
C PRO A 111 9.09 7.95 1.77
N LEU A 112 8.76 9.23 1.66
CA LEU A 112 7.80 9.89 2.56
C LEU A 112 6.35 9.81 2.05
N HIS A 113 6.07 8.94 1.09
CA HIS A 113 4.74 8.74 0.51
C HIS A 113 4.49 7.25 0.24
N GLY A 114 4.22 6.82 -0.99
CA GLY A 114 3.84 5.44 -1.30
C GLY A 114 4.91 4.39 -0.99
N LEU A 115 6.19 4.73 -1.13
CA LEU A 115 7.29 3.84 -0.78
C LEU A 115 7.35 3.53 0.74
N ALA A 116 6.70 4.33 1.59
CA ALA A 116 6.71 4.12 3.04
C ALA A 116 6.23 2.71 3.44
N SER A 117 5.27 2.13 2.72
CA SER A 117 4.79 0.77 2.99
C SER A 117 5.87 -0.29 2.77
N GLN A 118 6.69 -0.14 1.72
CA GLN A 118 7.84 -1.01 1.47
C GLN A 118 8.93 -0.84 2.53
N GLU A 119 9.15 0.39 3.00
CA GLU A 119 10.09 0.66 4.09
C GLU A 119 9.68 -0.03 5.40
N VAL A 120 8.37 -0.07 5.70
CA VAL A 120 7.84 -0.81 6.86
C VAL A 120 8.12 -2.30 6.73
N LEU A 121 7.84 -2.91 5.58
CA LEU A 121 8.10 -4.33 5.36
C LEU A 121 9.60 -4.65 5.52
N THR A 122 10.46 -3.88 4.83
CA THR A 122 11.91 -4.03 4.96
C THR A 122 12.41 -3.86 6.40
N PHE A 123 11.78 -2.97 7.17
CA PHE A 123 12.09 -2.76 8.57
C PHE A 123 11.70 -3.99 9.42
N LEU A 124 10.50 -4.53 9.21
CA LEU A 124 10.02 -5.72 9.92
C LEU A 124 10.92 -6.93 9.65
N ASP A 125 11.28 -7.17 8.39
CA ASP A 125 12.19 -8.25 8.01
C ASP A 125 13.54 -8.12 8.73
N LYS A 126 14.16 -6.93 8.68
CA LYS A 126 15.43 -6.67 9.38
C LYS A 126 15.32 -6.77 10.89
N MET A 127 14.20 -6.37 11.46
CA MET A 127 13.96 -6.54 12.89
C MET A 127 13.92 -8.02 13.24
N LEU A 128 13.16 -8.83 12.52
CA LEU A 128 13.04 -10.26 12.73
C LEU A 128 14.36 -11.00 12.51
N GLU A 129 15.19 -10.58 11.56
CA GLU A 129 16.55 -11.11 11.36
C GLU A 129 17.44 -10.90 12.62
N VAL A 130 17.26 -9.80 13.35
CA VAL A 130 18.08 -9.44 14.52
C VAL A 130 17.52 -10.05 15.82
N VAL A 131 16.20 -9.95 16.03
CA VAL A 131 15.57 -10.35 17.31
C VAL A 131 14.97 -11.76 17.29
N GLY A 132 14.91 -12.40 16.11
CA GLY A 132 14.33 -13.73 15.90
C GLY A 132 12.88 -13.67 15.43
N GLU A 133 12.35 -14.82 14.99
CA GLU A 133 11.03 -14.93 14.36
C GLU A 133 9.86 -14.69 15.35
N GLU A 134 10.03 -15.04 16.60
CA GLU A 134 9.03 -14.84 17.68
C GLU A 134 9.64 -14.05 18.86
N PRO A 135 9.92 -12.74 18.66
CA PRO A 135 10.55 -11.94 19.68
C PRO A 135 9.61 -11.66 20.87
N SER A 136 10.17 -11.57 22.06
CA SER A 136 9.47 -11.00 23.21
C SER A 136 9.27 -9.48 23.04
N ASP A 137 8.28 -8.92 23.74
CA ASP A 137 8.04 -7.48 23.75
C ASP A 137 9.31 -6.69 24.16
N ALA A 138 10.09 -7.19 25.13
CA ALA A 138 11.33 -6.56 25.56
C ALA A 138 12.44 -6.55 24.48
N GLN A 139 12.51 -7.58 23.64
CA GLN A 139 13.47 -7.60 22.52
C GLN A 139 13.08 -6.59 21.43
N VAL A 140 11.79 -6.47 21.13
CA VAL A 140 11.29 -5.47 20.19
C VAL A 140 11.51 -4.05 20.73
N GLU A 141 11.23 -3.82 22.01
CA GLU A 141 11.48 -2.55 22.70
C GLU A 141 12.96 -2.16 22.63
N GLY A 142 13.88 -3.05 23.03
CA GLY A 142 15.32 -2.80 22.95
C GLY A 142 15.81 -2.51 21.53
N TYR A 143 15.28 -3.20 20.52
CA TYR A 143 15.60 -2.92 19.12
C TYR A 143 15.15 -1.50 18.68
N ILE A 144 13.95 -1.08 19.11
CA ILE A 144 13.45 0.27 18.85
C ILE A 144 14.31 1.32 19.55
N GLU A 145 14.66 1.12 20.83
CA GLU A 145 15.52 2.04 21.58
C GLU A 145 16.88 2.23 20.92
N GLU A 146 17.53 1.14 20.48
CA GLU A 146 18.80 1.23 19.73
C GLU A 146 18.65 2.00 18.42
N LEU A 147 17.54 1.81 17.72
CA LEU A 147 17.24 2.52 16.48
C LEU A 147 17.13 4.04 16.72
N LEU A 148 16.36 4.42 17.74
CA LEU A 148 16.15 5.82 18.12
C LEU A 148 17.45 6.46 18.61
N ALA A 149 18.25 5.75 19.41
CA ALA A 149 19.57 6.21 19.86
C ALA A 149 20.55 6.51 18.71
N LYS A 150 20.37 5.84 17.56
CA LYS A 150 21.11 6.11 16.31
C LYS A 150 20.53 7.25 15.48
N GLY A 151 19.52 7.98 16.01
CA GLY A 151 18.83 9.08 15.32
C GLY A 151 17.94 8.63 14.16
N ARG A 152 17.54 7.35 14.13
CA ARG A 152 16.64 6.81 13.11
C ARG A 152 15.20 6.82 13.64
N VAL A 153 14.24 6.75 12.71
CA VAL A 153 12.80 6.67 13.04
C VAL A 153 12.29 5.25 12.84
N VAL A 154 11.21 4.91 13.52
CA VAL A 154 10.49 3.65 13.31
C VAL A 154 9.55 3.82 12.12
N PRO A 155 9.77 3.15 10.98
CA PRO A 155 8.89 3.25 9.81
C PRO A 155 7.45 2.83 10.16
N GLY A 156 6.47 3.54 9.61
CA GLY A 156 5.05 3.28 9.89
C GLY A 156 4.53 3.86 11.20
N CYS A 157 5.40 4.35 12.09
CA CYS A 157 5.02 5.02 13.32
C CYS A 157 5.16 6.54 13.17
N GLY A 158 4.03 7.22 13.12
CA GLY A 158 3.94 8.66 12.90
C GLY A 158 3.38 9.02 11.53
N HIS A 159 2.74 10.18 11.47
CA HIS A 159 2.15 10.75 10.25
C HIS A 159 2.08 12.26 10.36
N ALA A 160 2.28 12.96 9.24
CA ALA A 160 2.26 14.42 9.21
C ALA A 160 0.90 15.02 9.65
N VAL A 161 -0.21 14.33 9.34
CA VAL A 161 -1.58 14.81 9.59
C VAL A 161 -2.31 13.97 10.65
N LEU A 162 -2.26 12.65 10.56
CA LEU A 162 -3.01 11.76 11.45
C LEU A 162 -2.47 11.83 12.90
N ARG A 163 -3.38 11.99 13.86
CA ARG A 163 -3.09 12.03 15.32
C ARG A 163 -3.77 10.89 16.06
N ARG A 164 -4.50 10.05 15.36
CA ARG A 164 -5.13 8.81 15.84
C ARG A 164 -4.83 7.71 14.84
N THR A 165 -5.00 6.46 15.28
CA THR A 165 -4.85 5.29 14.40
C THR A 165 -5.70 5.43 13.15
N ASP A 166 -5.11 5.17 12.00
CA ASP A 166 -5.79 5.17 10.71
C ASP A 166 -6.86 4.06 10.70
N PRO A 167 -8.13 4.37 10.41
CA PRO A 167 -9.19 3.35 10.35
C PRO A 167 -8.91 2.27 9.30
N ARG A 168 -8.13 2.58 8.26
CA ARG A 168 -7.70 1.59 7.25
C ARG A 168 -6.80 0.53 7.87
N PHE A 169 -5.87 0.93 8.73
CA PHE A 169 -5.04 0.00 9.50
C PHE A 169 -5.90 -0.90 10.38
N THR A 170 -6.87 -0.33 11.11
CA THR A 170 -7.75 -1.09 12.00
C THR A 170 -8.56 -2.15 11.24
N CYS A 171 -9.12 -1.80 10.07
CA CYS A 171 -9.84 -2.74 9.23
C CYS A 171 -8.95 -3.90 8.76
N GLN A 172 -7.75 -3.60 8.27
CA GLN A 172 -6.80 -4.62 7.81
C GLN A 172 -6.30 -5.49 8.95
N GLN A 173 -6.01 -4.89 10.12
CA GLN A 173 -5.61 -5.62 11.32
C GLN A 173 -6.69 -6.62 11.77
N GLN A 174 -7.95 -6.21 11.78
CA GLN A 174 -9.07 -7.11 12.11
C GLN A 174 -9.19 -8.27 11.12
N PHE A 175 -8.98 -8.00 9.84
CA PHE A 175 -8.93 -9.02 8.80
C PHE A 175 -7.77 -10.00 9.06
N GLY A 176 -6.56 -9.50 9.32
CA GLY A 176 -5.37 -10.31 9.60
C GLY A 176 -5.55 -11.19 10.83
N LEU A 177 -6.07 -10.64 11.94
CA LEU A 177 -6.37 -11.41 13.16
C LEU A 177 -7.35 -12.57 12.92
N LYS A 178 -8.27 -12.41 11.97
CA LYS A 178 -9.26 -13.44 11.64
C LYS A 178 -8.71 -14.53 10.70
N HIS A 179 -7.87 -14.15 9.73
CA HIS A 179 -7.52 -15.03 8.61
C HIS A 179 -6.05 -15.49 8.61
N MET A 180 -5.15 -14.76 9.27
CA MET A 180 -3.72 -15.05 9.31
C MET A 180 -3.08 -14.77 10.69
N PRO A 181 -3.70 -15.23 11.81
CA PRO A 181 -3.20 -14.91 13.16
C PRO A 181 -1.82 -15.47 13.45
N GLU A 182 -1.38 -16.51 12.70
CA GLU A 182 -0.11 -17.18 12.90
C GLU A 182 1.02 -16.67 11.98
N ASP A 183 0.72 -15.72 11.09
CA ASP A 183 1.74 -15.13 10.22
C ASP A 183 2.74 -14.31 11.06
N LEU A 184 4.03 -14.61 10.91
CA LEU A 184 5.10 -14.03 11.75
C LEU A 184 5.28 -12.53 11.52
N THR A 185 5.21 -12.10 10.26
CA THR A 185 5.33 -10.68 9.89
C THR A 185 4.13 -9.88 10.41
N PHE A 186 2.94 -10.48 10.33
CA PHE A 186 1.73 -9.87 10.88
C PHE A 186 1.78 -9.76 12.40
N LYS A 187 2.26 -10.80 13.11
CA LYS A 187 2.50 -10.76 14.57
C LYS A 187 3.48 -9.64 14.93
N ALA A 188 4.62 -9.57 14.23
CA ALA A 188 5.63 -8.55 14.45
C ALA A 188 5.10 -7.12 14.22
N ALA A 189 4.29 -6.92 13.19
CA ALA A 189 3.60 -5.65 12.93
C ALA A 189 2.65 -5.27 14.07
N GLY A 190 1.94 -6.25 14.64
CA GLY A 190 1.07 -6.06 15.80
C GLY A 190 1.84 -5.68 17.08
N GLN A 191 3.00 -6.31 17.33
CA GLN A 191 3.90 -5.95 18.43
C GLN A 191 4.45 -4.54 18.25
N LEU A 192 4.94 -4.22 17.04
CA LEU A 192 5.46 -2.89 16.72
C LEU A 192 4.40 -1.80 16.95
N TYR A 193 3.17 -2.02 16.49
CA TYR A 193 2.05 -1.10 16.71
C TYR A 193 1.77 -0.84 18.20
N LYS A 194 1.91 -1.85 19.05
CA LYS A 194 1.70 -1.75 20.48
C LYS A 194 2.86 -1.07 21.22
N ILE A 195 4.10 -1.38 20.86
CA ILE A 195 5.31 -0.99 21.60
C ILE A 195 5.85 0.37 21.16
N ALA A 196 5.95 0.62 19.85
CA ALA A 196 6.60 1.82 19.33
C ALA A 196 6.02 3.16 19.87
N PRO A 197 4.69 3.34 20.06
CA PRO A 197 4.18 4.58 20.64
C PRO A 197 4.61 4.79 22.09
N GLN A 198 4.84 3.72 22.86
CA GLN A 198 5.26 3.81 24.26
C GLN A 198 6.73 4.26 24.35
N VAL A 199 7.59 3.68 23.53
CA VAL A 199 9.01 4.05 23.46
C VAL A 199 9.19 5.47 22.90
N ASN A 200 8.49 5.84 21.82
CA ASN A 200 8.56 7.19 21.23
C ASN A 200 8.07 8.30 22.19
N SER A 201 7.16 8.01 23.12
CA SER A 201 6.69 8.99 24.09
C SER A 201 7.64 9.21 25.28
N ALA A 202 8.63 8.31 25.45
CA ALA A 202 9.65 8.40 26.48
C ALA A 202 10.92 9.13 26.00
N HIS A 203 11.05 9.39 24.73
CA HIS A 203 12.13 10.14 24.06
C HIS A 203 11.62 11.44 23.43
#